data_604e2c4be478755e8abd2a9a864ee148
#
_entry.id   604e2c4be478755e8abd2a9a864ee148
#
_cell.length_a   1.000
_cell.length_b   1.000
_cell.length_c   1.000
_cell.angle_alpha   90.00
_cell.angle_beta   90.00
_cell.angle_gamma   90.00
#
_symmetry.space_group_name_H-M   'P 1'
#
loop_
_entity.id
_entity.type
_entity.pdbx_description
1 polymer ?
#
loop_
_entity_poly.entity_id
_entity_poly.type
_entity_poly.pdbx_seq_one_letter_code
_entity_poly.pdbx_strand_id
1 'polypeptide(L)'
;MCIRDRIYTDGSCLGNPGNGGWAAIIIENEKKTHIKGSKKDATNNQMELLAPIKALKKITKGSNVQIFTDSKYVKSGITEWIHNWKKNGWKTANKQPVKNKELWTELDNLTYEFQIKWNWVKGHSTDALNNEVDLIARQAANS
;
A
#
# COMPACT_ATOMS: atom_id res chain seq x y z
N MET A 1 -26.72 -5.49 -0.95
CA MET A 1 -25.95 -5.74 0.27
C MET A 1 -24.48 -5.52 -0.02
N CYS A 2 -23.86 -4.54 0.65
CA CYS A 2 -22.48 -4.24 0.39
C CYS A 2 -21.56 -5.14 1.20
N ILE A 3 -20.91 -6.07 0.51
CA ILE A 3 -19.88 -6.91 1.11
C ILE A 3 -18.59 -6.07 1.03
N ARG A 4 -17.97 -5.81 2.17
CA ARG A 4 -16.71 -5.06 2.20
C ARG A 4 -15.56 -6.01 1.95
N ASP A 5 -14.84 -5.74 0.88
CA ASP A 5 -13.61 -6.45 0.62
C ASP A 5 -12.54 -5.98 1.61
N ARG A 6 -11.65 -6.88 2.00
CA ARG A 6 -10.54 -6.53 2.88
C ARG A 6 -9.23 -6.77 2.15
N ILE A 7 -8.30 -5.84 2.33
CA ILE A 7 -6.97 -5.93 1.73
C ILE A 7 -5.94 -5.71 2.84
N TYR A 8 -5.02 -6.65 2.99
CA TYR A 8 -3.88 -6.53 3.91
C TYR A 8 -2.64 -6.32 3.06
N THR A 9 -1.86 -5.29 3.37
CA THR A 9 -0.68 -4.92 2.57
C THR A 9 0.55 -4.81 3.42
N ASP A 10 1.72 -5.11 2.82
CA ASP A 10 3.00 -4.87 3.44
C ASP A 10 4.08 -4.74 2.38
N GLY A 11 5.19 -4.11 2.76
CA GLY A 11 6.36 -3.97 1.94
C GLY A 11 7.61 -4.25 2.76
N SER A 12 8.64 -4.76 2.11
CA SER A 12 9.91 -5.10 2.76
C SER A 12 11.06 -4.77 1.82
N CYS A 13 12.20 -4.42 2.39
CA CYS A 13 13.39 -4.14 1.61
C CYS A 13 14.62 -4.66 2.33
N LEU A 14 15.50 -5.35 1.59
CA LEU A 14 16.73 -5.95 2.15
C LEU A 14 17.89 -4.96 2.26
N GLY A 15 17.62 -3.73 2.10
CA GLY A 15 18.54 -2.60 2.20
C GLY A 15 17.76 -1.37 1.83
N ASN A 16 18.33 -0.20 1.95
CA ASN A 16 17.59 1.01 1.64
C ASN A 16 18.50 2.02 0.93
N PRO A 17 18.65 1.90 -0.43
CA PRO A 17 17.95 1.00 -1.34
C PRO A 17 18.48 -0.42 -1.35
N GLY A 18 17.69 -1.35 -1.88
CA GLY A 18 18.08 -2.75 -2.01
C GLY A 18 16.97 -3.55 -2.70
N ASN A 19 17.05 -4.87 -2.62
CA ASN A 19 15.99 -5.70 -3.17
C ASN A 19 14.74 -5.56 -2.32
N GLY A 20 13.65 -5.11 -2.94
CA GLY A 20 12.38 -4.93 -2.26
C GLY A 20 11.36 -5.98 -2.65
N GLY A 21 10.43 -6.24 -1.74
CA GLY A 21 9.27 -7.09 -1.99
C GLY A 21 8.02 -6.45 -1.42
N TRP A 22 6.91 -6.65 -2.10
CA TRP A 22 5.61 -6.21 -1.63
C TRP A 22 4.65 -7.38 -1.68
N ALA A 23 3.63 -7.34 -0.85
CA ALA A 23 2.61 -8.37 -0.84
C ALA A 23 1.27 -7.79 -0.43
N ALA A 24 0.21 -8.43 -0.89
CA ALA A 24 -1.14 -8.11 -0.45
C ALA A 24 -1.97 -9.38 -0.37
N ILE A 25 -2.86 -9.41 0.60
CA ILE A 25 -3.86 -10.46 0.73
C ILE A 25 -5.22 -9.81 0.52
N ILE A 26 -5.94 -10.27 -0.49
CA ILE A 26 -7.25 -9.74 -0.85
C ILE A 26 -8.32 -10.75 -0.46
N ILE A 27 -9.28 -10.32 0.33
CA ILE A 27 -10.40 -11.17 0.75
C ILE A 27 -11.69 -10.61 0.15
N GLU A 28 -12.24 -11.36 -0.81
CA GLU A 28 -13.49 -11.01 -1.49
C GLU A 28 -14.46 -12.18 -1.30
N ASN A 29 -15.63 -11.93 -0.70
CA ASN A 29 -16.67 -12.96 -0.56
C ASN A 29 -16.13 -14.29 0.02
N GLU A 30 -15.30 -14.19 1.07
CA GLU A 30 -14.66 -15.32 1.73
C GLU A 30 -13.56 -15.98 0.91
N LYS A 31 -13.29 -15.48 -0.29
CA LYS A 31 -12.19 -15.97 -1.12
C LYS A 31 -10.93 -15.17 -0.83
N LYS A 32 -9.87 -15.88 -0.48
CA LYS A 32 -8.57 -15.28 -0.13
C LYS A 32 -7.62 -15.41 -1.31
N THR A 33 -7.07 -14.28 -1.74
CA THR A 33 -6.11 -14.22 -2.84
C THR A 33 -4.82 -13.57 -2.37
N HIS A 34 -3.69 -14.17 -2.69
CA HIS A 34 -2.37 -13.61 -2.39
C HIS A 34 -1.75 -13.06 -3.65
N ILE A 35 -1.24 -11.83 -3.58
CA ILE A 35 -0.43 -11.26 -4.65
C ILE A 35 0.89 -10.79 -4.06
N LYS A 36 1.95 -10.84 -4.86
CA LYS A 36 3.28 -10.44 -4.43
C LYS A 36 4.12 -10.02 -5.62
N GLY A 37 5.18 -9.29 -5.36
CA GLY A 37 6.14 -8.91 -6.38
C GLY A 37 7.43 -8.44 -5.74
N SER A 38 8.46 -8.30 -6.56
CA SER A 38 9.76 -7.84 -6.12
C SER A 38 10.29 -6.77 -7.06
N LYS A 39 11.23 -5.97 -6.55
CA LYS A 39 11.86 -4.90 -7.34
C LYS A 39 13.29 -4.71 -6.85
N LYS A 40 14.23 -4.60 -7.79
CA LYS A 40 15.62 -4.28 -7.47
C LYS A 40 15.77 -2.79 -7.23
N ASP A 41 16.73 -2.42 -6.39
CA ASP A 41 17.03 -1.02 -6.08
C ASP A 41 15.80 -0.25 -5.59
N ALA A 42 15.02 -0.90 -4.74
CA ALA A 42 13.82 -0.33 -4.17
C ALA A 42 14.07 0.24 -2.78
N THR A 43 13.17 1.11 -2.35
CA THR A 43 13.12 1.56 -0.96
C THR A 43 11.94 0.91 -0.27
N ASN A 44 12.00 0.85 1.06
CA ASN A 44 10.91 0.31 1.85
C ASN A 44 9.60 1.08 1.58
N ASN A 45 9.69 2.41 1.49
CA ASN A 45 8.52 3.25 1.22
C ASN A 45 7.87 2.95 -0.14
N GLN A 46 8.68 2.68 -1.17
CA GLN A 46 8.17 2.28 -2.47
C GLN A 46 7.38 0.98 -2.39
N MET A 47 7.89 0.01 -1.65
CA MET A 47 7.22 -1.29 -1.49
C MET A 47 5.91 -1.14 -0.72
N GLU A 48 5.88 -0.30 0.29
CA GLU A 48 4.67 -0.01 1.06
C GLU A 48 3.57 0.63 0.20
N LEU A 49 3.95 1.45 -0.77
CA LEU A 49 3.01 2.06 -1.70
C LEU A 49 2.54 1.11 -2.79
N LEU A 50 3.44 0.27 -3.30
CA LEU A 50 3.11 -0.67 -4.37
C LEU A 50 2.08 -1.71 -3.94
N ALA A 51 2.14 -2.18 -2.71
CA ALA A 51 1.21 -3.21 -2.25
C ALA A 51 -0.27 -2.79 -2.39
N PRO A 52 -0.71 -1.64 -1.85
CA PRO A 52 -2.10 -1.22 -2.03
C PRO A 52 -2.43 -0.87 -3.49
N ILE A 53 -1.49 -0.31 -4.24
CA ILE A 53 -1.71 0.01 -5.65
C ILE A 53 -2.01 -1.26 -6.44
N LYS A 54 -1.18 -2.29 -6.30
CA LYS A 54 -1.37 -3.55 -7.03
C LYS A 54 -2.63 -4.28 -6.59
N ALA A 55 -2.95 -4.23 -5.30
CA ALA A 55 -4.16 -4.85 -4.77
C ALA A 55 -5.43 -4.20 -5.34
N LEU A 56 -5.49 -2.88 -5.36
CA LEU A 56 -6.65 -2.16 -5.88
C LEU A 56 -6.87 -2.42 -7.38
N LYS A 57 -5.80 -2.65 -8.13
CA LYS A 57 -5.90 -2.97 -9.55
C LYS A 57 -6.49 -4.37 -9.81
N LYS A 58 -6.52 -5.23 -8.80
CA LYS A 58 -7.03 -6.60 -8.93
C LYS A 58 -8.51 -6.74 -8.58
N ILE A 59 -9.10 -5.74 -7.95
CA ILE A 59 -10.50 -5.81 -7.52
C ILE A 59 -11.39 -4.98 -8.44
N THR A 60 -12.70 -5.22 -8.37
CA THR A 60 -13.68 -4.54 -9.20
C THR A 60 -13.84 -3.08 -8.77
N LYS A 61 -13.78 -2.15 -9.72
CA LYS A 61 -13.99 -0.72 -9.46
C LYS A 61 -15.36 -0.48 -8.84
N GLY A 62 -15.43 0.46 -7.94
CA GLY A 62 -16.65 0.81 -7.23
C GLY A 62 -16.89 0.01 -5.96
N SER A 63 -16.03 -0.94 -5.65
CA SER A 63 -16.16 -1.78 -4.46
C SER A 63 -15.91 -0.99 -3.18
N ASN A 64 -16.58 -1.41 -2.09
CA ASN A 64 -16.26 -0.95 -0.75
C ASN A 64 -15.12 -1.79 -0.21
N VAL A 65 -14.02 -1.13 0.16
CA VAL A 65 -12.77 -1.82 0.53
C VAL A 65 -12.26 -1.30 1.86
N GLN A 66 -11.79 -2.21 2.72
CA GLN A 66 -11.01 -1.84 3.88
C GLN A 66 -9.57 -2.25 3.62
N ILE A 67 -8.64 -1.30 3.73
CA ILE A 67 -7.21 -1.57 3.56
C ILE A 67 -6.54 -1.49 4.91
N PHE A 68 -5.82 -2.55 5.26
CA PHE A 68 -5.07 -2.66 6.51
C PHE A 68 -3.58 -2.56 6.21
N THR A 69 -2.91 -1.60 6.83
CA THR A 69 -1.47 -1.40 6.66
C THR A 69 -0.83 -1.01 7.98
N ASP A 70 0.41 -1.42 8.19
CA ASP A 70 1.18 -0.98 9.36
C ASP A 70 2.12 0.19 9.02
N SER A 71 2.08 0.67 7.78
CA SER A 71 2.95 1.75 7.33
C SER A 71 2.42 3.12 7.75
N LYS A 72 3.15 3.78 8.62
CA LYS A 72 2.87 5.18 8.99
C LYS A 72 3.06 6.10 7.80
N TYR A 73 4.00 5.78 6.93
CA TYR A 73 4.27 6.55 5.72
C TYR A 73 3.04 6.62 4.82
N VAL A 74 2.42 5.48 4.55
CA VAL A 74 1.20 5.42 3.73
C VAL A 74 0.05 6.13 4.42
N LYS A 75 -0.14 5.87 5.71
CA LYS A 75 -1.21 6.52 6.49
C LYS A 75 -1.09 8.03 6.47
N SER A 76 0.08 8.55 6.83
CA SER A 76 0.29 10.01 6.90
C SER A 76 0.19 10.65 5.53
N GLY A 77 0.70 9.99 4.49
CA GLY A 77 0.61 10.50 3.14
C GLY A 77 -0.82 10.63 2.64
N ILE A 78 -1.63 9.60 2.84
CA ILE A 78 -3.03 9.59 2.38
C ILE A 78 -3.89 10.56 3.19
N THR A 79 -3.67 10.66 4.50
CA THR A 79 -4.55 11.47 5.36
C THR A 79 -4.14 12.92 5.48
N GLU A 80 -2.86 13.23 5.31
CA GLU A 80 -2.32 14.58 5.55
C GLU A 80 -1.54 15.14 4.37
N TRP A 81 -0.46 14.48 3.98
CA TRP A 81 0.52 15.04 3.04
C TRP A 81 -0.02 15.27 1.65
N ILE A 82 -0.83 14.35 1.16
CA ILE A 82 -1.31 14.39 -0.22
C ILE A 82 -2.18 15.62 -0.51
N HIS A 83 -2.93 16.08 0.47
CA HIS A 83 -3.76 17.28 0.34
C HIS A 83 -2.89 18.53 0.12
N ASN A 84 -1.79 18.62 0.87
CA ASN A 84 -0.84 19.73 0.72
C ASN A 84 -0.09 19.64 -0.60
N TRP A 85 0.32 18.45 -1.00
CA TRP A 85 1.02 18.24 -2.26
C TRP A 85 0.16 18.65 -3.46
N LYS A 86 -1.12 18.31 -3.45
CA LYS A 86 -2.04 18.71 -4.52
C LYS A 86 -2.16 20.22 -4.63
N LYS A 87 -2.21 20.92 -3.50
CA LYS A 87 -2.28 22.37 -3.46
C LYS A 87 -0.99 23.01 -3.97
N ASN A 88 0.14 22.37 -3.75
CA ASN A 88 1.46 22.89 -4.06
C ASN A 88 2.05 22.36 -5.38
N GLY A 89 1.20 21.74 -6.22
CA GLY A 89 1.65 21.19 -7.50
C GLY A 89 2.60 20.01 -7.37
N TRP A 90 2.42 19.19 -6.33
CA TRP A 90 3.24 18.02 -6.03
C TRP A 90 4.68 18.37 -5.69
N LYS A 91 4.86 19.46 -4.96
CA LYS A 91 6.16 19.89 -4.45
C LYS A 91 6.11 19.99 -2.93
N THR A 92 7.26 19.74 -2.31
CA THR A 92 7.41 19.90 -0.86
C THR A 92 7.42 21.39 -0.49
N ALA A 93 7.43 21.68 0.81
CA ALA A 93 7.54 23.05 1.30
C ALA A 93 8.79 23.77 0.78
N ASN A 94 9.86 23.04 0.50
CA ASN A 94 11.11 23.57 -0.05
C ASN A 94 11.13 23.61 -1.57
N LYS A 95 9.96 23.46 -2.20
CA LYS A 95 9.80 23.46 -3.67
C LYS A 95 10.54 22.33 -4.38
N GLN A 96 10.85 21.25 -3.64
CA GLN A 96 11.45 20.05 -4.22
C GLN A 96 10.36 19.09 -4.66
N PRO A 97 10.58 18.28 -5.72
CA PRO A 97 9.60 17.27 -6.13
C PRO A 97 9.31 16.30 -4.98
N VAL A 98 8.05 15.91 -4.85
CA VAL A 98 7.65 14.91 -3.86
C VAL A 98 8.29 13.56 -4.20
N LYS A 99 8.93 12.92 -3.23
CA LYS A 99 9.49 11.58 -3.42
C LYS A 99 8.36 10.60 -3.70
N ASN A 100 8.60 9.69 -4.65
CA ASN A 100 7.61 8.69 -5.06
C ASN A 100 6.32 9.31 -5.60
N LYS A 101 6.42 10.51 -6.20
CA LYS A 101 5.28 11.22 -6.75
C LYS A 101 4.43 10.34 -7.67
N GLU A 102 5.07 9.56 -8.53
CA GLU A 102 4.35 8.69 -9.47
C GLU A 102 3.49 7.67 -8.75
N LEU A 103 4.04 7.05 -7.70
CA LEU A 103 3.32 6.07 -6.91
C LEU A 103 2.18 6.72 -6.11
N TRP A 104 2.44 7.88 -5.52
CA TRP A 104 1.41 8.61 -4.79
C TRP A 104 0.28 9.07 -5.70
N THR A 105 0.61 9.54 -6.90
CA THR A 105 -0.39 9.98 -7.88
C THR A 105 -1.26 8.80 -8.32
N GLU A 106 -0.64 7.67 -8.59
CA GLU A 106 -1.35 6.46 -9.00
C GLU A 106 -2.29 5.97 -7.88
N LEU A 107 -1.80 5.93 -6.64
CA LEU A 107 -2.61 5.52 -5.51
C LEU A 107 -3.78 6.48 -5.29
N ASP A 108 -3.53 7.79 -5.36
CA ASP A 108 -4.56 8.80 -5.21
C ASP A 108 -5.66 8.63 -6.26
N ASN A 109 -5.29 8.44 -7.53
CA ASN A 109 -6.25 8.22 -8.60
C ASN A 109 -7.08 6.97 -8.36
N LEU A 110 -6.46 5.90 -7.87
CA LEU A 110 -7.18 4.67 -7.54
C LEU A 110 -8.18 4.87 -6.40
N THR A 111 -7.87 5.73 -5.43
CA THR A 111 -8.80 5.95 -4.31
C THR A 111 -10.12 6.56 -4.75
N TYR A 112 -10.15 7.28 -5.87
CA TYR A 112 -11.39 7.83 -6.40
C TYR A 112 -12.28 6.78 -7.08
N GLU A 113 -11.73 5.64 -7.44
CA GLU A 113 -12.47 4.56 -8.11
C GLU A 113 -13.12 3.59 -7.13
N PHE A 114 -12.85 3.74 -5.83
CA PHE A 114 -13.34 2.84 -4.78
C PHE A 114 -13.81 3.64 -3.59
N GLN A 115 -14.59 2.99 -2.72
CA GLN A 115 -14.88 3.53 -1.39
C GLN A 115 -13.94 2.84 -0.42
N ILE A 116 -12.90 3.53 -0.02
CA ILE A 116 -11.81 2.95 0.76
C ILE A 116 -11.85 3.46 2.20
N LYS A 117 -11.80 2.52 3.14
CA LYS A 117 -11.56 2.82 4.53
C LYS A 117 -10.14 2.35 4.88
N TRP A 118 -9.30 3.29 5.24
CA TRP A 118 -7.92 2.99 5.63
C TRP A 118 -7.88 2.64 7.11
N ASN A 119 -7.29 1.49 7.44
CA ASN A 119 -7.11 1.02 8.80
C ASN A 119 -5.62 0.86 9.06
N TRP A 120 -5.11 1.60 10.03
CA TRP A 120 -3.72 1.47 10.42
C TRP A 120 -3.62 0.46 11.55
N VAL A 121 -2.76 -0.53 11.38
CA VAL A 121 -2.47 -1.53 12.40
C VAL A 121 -1.03 -1.34 12.87
N LYS A 122 -0.78 -1.56 14.16
CA LYS A 122 0.57 -1.48 14.69
C LYS A 122 1.39 -2.65 14.17
N GLY A 123 2.65 -2.40 13.84
CA GLY A 123 3.58 -3.47 13.54
C GLY A 123 3.60 -4.48 14.69
N HIS A 124 3.81 -5.74 14.37
CA HIS A 124 3.75 -6.85 15.32
C HIS A 124 2.35 -7.04 15.93
N SER A 125 1.33 -6.72 15.15
CA SER A 125 -0.07 -6.99 15.51
C SER A 125 -0.29 -8.47 15.77
N THR A 126 -1.31 -8.79 16.58
CA THR A 126 -1.77 -10.16 16.77
C THR A 126 -2.61 -10.66 15.59
N ASP A 127 -2.86 -9.82 14.59
CA ASP A 127 -3.63 -10.19 13.41
C ASP A 127 -2.82 -11.16 12.54
N ALA A 128 -3.33 -12.37 12.37
CA ALA A 128 -2.64 -13.42 11.61
C ALA A 128 -2.45 -13.06 10.15
N LEU A 129 -3.43 -12.36 9.54
CA LEU A 129 -3.33 -11.95 8.13
C LEU A 129 -2.27 -10.89 7.92
N ASN A 130 -2.12 -9.96 8.87
CA ASN A 130 -1.08 -8.96 8.81
C ASN A 130 0.31 -9.60 8.92
N ASN A 131 0.46 -10.58 9.79
CA ASN A 131 1.72 -11.33 9.93
C ASN A 131 2.02 -12.15 8.68
N GLU A 132 1.00 -12.74 8.08
CA GLU A 132 1.13 -13.51 6.85
C GLU A 132 1.62 -12.65 5.68
N VAL A 133 1.03 -11.47 5.50
CA VAL A 133 1.42 -10.58 4.41
C VAL A 133 2.85 -10.07 4.60
N ASP A 134 3.26 -9.79 5.83
CA ASP A 134 4.62 -9.40 6.14
C ASP A 134 5.62 -10.50 5.72
N LEU A 135 5.33 -11.75 6.04
CA LEU A 135 6.18 -12.87 5.67
C LEU A 135 6.29 -12.99 4.14
N ILE A 136 5.18 -12.88 3.44
CA ILE A 136 5.16 -12.96 1.97
C ILE A 136 6.00 -11.84 1.36
N ALA A 137 5.88 -10.61 1.88
CA ALA A 137 6.67 -9.49 1.39
C ALA A 137 8.16 -9.72 1.59
N ARG A 138 8.57 -10.24 2.74
CA ARG A 138 9.98 -10.56 3.01
C ARG A 138 10.50 -11.64 2.08
N GLN A 139 9.70 -12.68 1.84
CA GLN A 139 10.07 -13.75 0.91
C GLN A 139 10.21 -13.22 -0.51
N ALA A 140 9.33 -12.32 -0.93
CA ALA A 140 9.42 -11.69 -2.25
C ALA A 140 10.70 -10.87 -2.38
N ALA A 141 11.10 -10.15 -1.33
CA ALA A 141 12.34 -9.37 -1.33
C ALA A 141 13.58 -10.25 -1.45
N ASN A 142 13.51 -11.49 -0.97
CA ASN A 142 14.62 -12.47 -1.02
C ASN A 142 14.67 -13.26 -2.33
N SER A 143 13.72 -13.10 -3.20
CA SER A 143 13.66 -13.89 -4.43
C SER A 143 14.42 -13.29 -5.60
#